data_e6cff4f95a0693b011673e71cdc3b056
#
_entry.id   e6cff4f95a0693b011673e71cdc3b056
#
_cell.length_a   1.000
_cell.length_b   1.000
_cell.length_c   1.000
_cell.angle_alpha   90.00
_cell.angle_beta   90.00
_cell.angle_gamma   90.00
#
_symmetry.space_group_name_H-M   'P 1'
#
loop_
_entity.id
_entity.type
_entity.pdbx_description
1 polymer ?
#
loop_
_entity_poly.entity_id
_entity_poly.type
_entity_poly.pdbx_seq_one_letter_code
_entity_poly.pdbx_strand_id
1 'polypeptide(L)'
;MKHSTTNRAPARLLSTIGLATGLALTVTACSTGAPSADSSTGTARPHGYVAGASESQEPQVRLLAVSATGATALHDLLTEETTELDAVDAPEHSATDGRFLVTSDADRTTIVDGGSWTVDHGDHTHYYAAEPRVVGTIDGGGRVEVHSSETMTTITWPDRAEAVVLDREALGQGEVDETARIDARVLLPMGEHLVAADGDRVRVLDADGEATNATDTDTQACTDPAGGIVTRAGAVVGCADGAVVVDDAGETSFVDLPDGAERPTAFAARAGRPTVAGLAGTTGFWLLDVREGSWRLVPTDRPLRAVVAVDDEDEHVVGVDDSGRVVVVTASTGKVATTKALVDASPDDAAPLLQLDAQRAYLADPADGTVHEIDFADGARVARTIELPVAPVAFAEAGL
;
A
#
# COMPACT_ATOMS: atom_id res chain seq x y z
N MET A 1 31.78 -23.07 -54.76
CA MET A 1 30.76 -23.30 -55.81
C MET A 1 29.62 -22.39 -55.46
N LYS A 2 29.57 -21.26 -56.12
CA LYS A 2 28.69 -20.90 -57.27
C LYS A 2 27.23 -20.95 -56.89
N HIS A 3 26.55 -19.90 -56.86
CA HIS A 3 26.01 -18.81 -57.69
C HIS A 3 24.57 -18.60 -57.18
N SER A 4 23.84 -17.58 -57.24
CA SER A 4 23.88 -16.30 -57.93
C SER A 4 22.56 -15.57 -57.62
N THR A 5 22.65 -14.35 -57.26
CA THR A 5 21.90 -13.14 -57.62
C THR A 5 20.59 -13.29 -58.41
N THR A 6 19.53 -12.53 -58.08
CA THR A 6 19.09 -11.44 -58.93
C THR A 6 18.00 -10.55 -58.30
N ASN A 7 18.31 -9.29 -58.27
CA ASN A 7 17.56 -8.03 -58.32
C ASN A 7 16.33 -8.02 -59.24
N ARG A 8 15.28 -7.23 -58.85
CA ARG A 8 14.61 -6.20 -59.70
C ARG A 8 13.49 -5.45 -58.97
N ALA A 9 13.66 -4.15 -58.78
CA ALA A 9 12.61 -3.11 -58.80
C ALA A 9 12.64 -2.48 -60.20
N PRO A 10 11.85 -1.45 -60.56
CA PRO A 10 10.61 -0.83 -60.03
C PRO A 10 9.55 -0.57 -61.13
N ALA A 11 8.37 -0.04 -60.78
CA ALA A 11 7.58 0.74 -61.72
C ALA A 11 6.72 1.80 -61.02
N ARG A 12 6.99 3.02 -61.34
CA ARG A 12 6.16 4.22 -61.10
C ARG A 12 5.03 4.27 -62.15
N LEU A 13 3.85 4.75 -61.76
CA LEU A 13 3.00 5.52 -62.69
C LEU A 13 2.26 6.64 -61.95
N LEU A 14 2.35 7.81 -62.59
CA LEU A 14 1.75 9.09 -62.26
C LEU A 14 0.38 9.29 -62.87
N SER A 15 -0.30 10.35 -62.40
CA SER A 15 -1.37 11.18 -63.01
C SER A 15 -2.80 10.73 -62.68
N THR A 16 -3.77 11.58 -62.35
CA THR A 16 -4.11 12.90 -62.94
C THR A 16 -5.03 13.70 -62.00
N ILE A 17 -4.93 14.99 -62.13
CA ILE A 17 -5.69 16.12 -61.61
C ILE A 17 -7.15 16.07 -62.13
N GLY A 18 -8.11 16.38 -61.26
CA GLY A 18 -9.48 16.70 -61.64
C GLY A 18 -10.07 17.79 -60.73
N LEU A 19 -10.06 18.99 -61.28
CA LEU A 19 -10.65 20.23 -60.73
C LEU A 19 -12.13 20.27 -61.13
N ALA A 20 -13.06 20.41 -60.17
CA ALA A 20 -14.44 20.80 -60.50
C ALA A 20 -14.98 21.77 -59.41
N THR A 21 -15.15 22.99 -59.87
CA THR A 21 -15.88 24.10 -59.27
C THR A 21 -17.38 23.88 -59.29
N GLY A 22 -18.09 24.33 -58.23
CA GLY A 22 -19.48 24.69 -58.42
C GLY A 22 -20.41 24.70 -57.22
N LEU A 23 -20.74 25.89 -56.83
CA LEU A 23 -22.05 26.42 -56.49
C LEU A 23 -22.53 26.40 -55.03
N ALA A 24 -22.49 27.60 -54.46
CA ALA A 24 -23.17 27.99 -53.24
C ALA A 24 -24.69 28.00 -53.40
N LEU A 25 -25.38 27.47 -52.45
CA LEU A 25 -26.80 27.75 -52.21
C LEU A 25 -27.02 28.01 -50.72
N THR A 26 -27.24 29.31 -50.45
CA THR A 26 -27.72 29.81 -49.14
C THR A 26 -29.20 29.49 -48.98
N VAL A 27 -29.53 28.76 -47.93
CA VAL A 27 -30.90 28.66 -47.45
C VAL A 27 -30.97 29.21 -46.05
N THR A 28 -31.53 30.40 -45.91
CA THR A 28 -31.90 31.00 -44.64
C THR A 28 -33.21 30.41 -44.20
N ALA A 29 -33.22 29.68 -43.08
CA ALA A 29 -34.44 29.28 -42.39
C ALA A 29 -34.36 29.79 -40.95
N CYS A 30 -35.14 30.85 -40.66
CA CYS A 30 -35.52 31.24 -39.33
C CYS A 30 -36.43 30.17 -38.74
N SER A 31 -36.09 29.61 -37.58
CA SER A 31 -37.04 28.93 -36.72
C SER A 31 -36.78 29.32 -35.25
N THR A 32 -37.86 29.83 -34.71
CA THR A 32 -38.06 30.30 -33.36
C THR A 32 -37.83 29.24 -32.30
N GLY A 33 -37.19 29.64 -31.23
CA GLY A 33 -37.22 29.25 -29.82
C GLY A 33 -37.71 27.86 -29.43
N ALA A 34 -36.76 27.08 -28.89
CA ALA A 34 -37.06 26.10 -27.85
C ALA A 34 -36.05 26.31 -26.69
N PRO A 35 -36.44 26.10 -25.45
CA PRO A 35 -35.57 26.36 -24.32
C PRO A 35 -34.41 25.35 -24.30
N SER A 36 -33.22 25.88 -24.18
CA SER A 36 -32.02 25.08 -23.92
C SER A 36 -32.24 24.34 -22.61
N ALA A 37 -32.39 23.03 -22.68
CA ALA A 37 -32.10 22.20 -21.54
C ALA A 37 -30.60 22.31 -21.25
N ASP A 38 -30.27 22.91 -20.12
CA ASP A 38 -28.96 22.81 -19.52
C ASP A 38 -28.69 21.30 -19.29
N SER A 39 -28.04 20.68 -20.24
CA SER A 39 -27.35 19.42 -20.00
C SER A 39 -26.06 19.81 -19.30
N SER A 40 -26.12 19.91 -17.96
CA SER A 40 -24.95 19.76 -17.13
C SER A 40 -24.45 18.32 -17.34
N THR A 41 -23.58 18.13 -18.31
CA THR A 41 -22.68 17.00 -18.32
C THR A 41 -21.79 17.17 -17.10
N GLY A 42 -22.22 16.67 -15.94
CA GLY A 42 -21.36 16.39 -14.84
C GLY A 42 -20.30 15.44 -15.39
N THR A 43 -19.11 15.92 -15.62
CA THR A 43 -17.94 15.07 -15.81
C THR A 43 -17.92 14.17 -14.58
N ALA A 44 -18.11 12.85 -14.79
CA ALA A 44 -17.93 11.89 -13.73
C ALA A 44 -16.53 12.16 -13.14
N ARG A 45 -16.46 12.33 -11.83
CA ARG A 45 -15.17 12.50 -11.15
C ARG A 45 -14.36 11.24 -11.37
N PRO A 46 -13.05 11.35 -11.65
CA PRO A 46 -12.18 10.19 -11.71
C PRO A 46 -12.24 9.40 -10.40
N HIS A 47 -12.11 8.08 -10.47
CA HIS A 47 -12.03 7.22 -9.29
C HIS A 47 -10.88 7.65 -8.38
N GLY A 48 -11.08 7.62 -7.07
CA GLY A 48 -10.09 8.03 -6.07
C GLY A 48 -9.82 9.53 -5.99
N TYR A 49 -10.53 10.37 -6.77
CA TYR A 49 -10.40 11.82 -6.68
C TYR A 49 -10.99 12.34 -5.36
N VAL A 50 -10.20 13.17 -4.69
CA VAL A 50 -10.63 13.95 -3.51
C VAL A 50 -10.65 15.42 -3.90
N ALA A 51 -11.63 16.20 -3.39
CA ALA A 51 -11.73 17.62 -3.64
C ALA A 51 -10.43 18.35 -3.22
N GLY A 52 -9.84 19.11 -4.14
CA GLY A 52 -8.57 19.81 -3.94
C GLY A 52 -7.33 19.02 -4.35
N ALA A 53 -7.45 17.73 -4.74
CA ALA A 53 -6.36 16.97 -5.28
C ALA A 53 -6.06 17.31 -6.75
N SER A 54 -4.80 17.27 -7.12
CA SER A 54 -4.32 17.31 -8.50
C SER A 54 -3.94 15.90 -8.96
N GLU A 55 -4.31 15.56 -10.20
CA GLU A 55 -3.89 14.32 -10.83
C GLU A 55 -2.57 14.55 -11.58
N SER A 56 -1.64 13.61 -11.45
CA SER A 56 -0.31 13.61 -12.07
C SER A 56 -0.12 12.41 -12.98
N GLN A 57 0.90 12.45 -13.87
CA GLN A 57 1.21 11.35 -14.79
C GLN A 57 2.23 10.37 -14.22
N GLU A 58 2.80 10.67 -13.06
CA GLU A 58 3.82 9.86 -12.37
C GLU A 58 3.57 9.85 -10.87
N PRO A 59 4.09 8.84 -10.15
CA PRO A 59 3.93 8.74 -8.70
C PRO A 59 4.45 9.99 -7.99
N GLN A 60 3.71 10.44 -6.98
CA GLN A 60 4.04 11.62 -6.16
C GLN A 60 4.52 11.13 -4.79
N VAL A 61 5.71 10.53 -4.76
CA VAL A 61 6.22 9.86 -3.56
C VAL A 61 6.72 10.89 -2.55
N ARG A 62 6.28 10.74 -1.30
CA ARG A 62 6.62 11.58 -0.16
C ARG A 62 7.01 10.74 1.05
N LEU A 63 7.97 11.23 1.82
CA LEU A 63 8.38 10.60 3.07
C LEU A 63 7.83 11.41 4.25
N LEU A 64 6.96 10.79 5.02
CA LEU A 64 6.33 11.38 6.20
C LEU A 64 7.00 10.84 7.47
N ALA A 65 7.38 11.72 8.38
CA ALA A 65 8.12 11.39 9.58
C ALA A 65 7.54 12.10 10.81
N VAL A 66 7.48 11.39 11.94
CA VAL A 66 7.09 11.93 13.24
C VAL A 66 8.18 11.61 14.25
N SER A 67 8.61 12.63 15.00
CA SER A 67 9.61 12.48 16.05
C SER A 67 9.01 11.94 17.35
N ALA A 68 9.86 11.53 18.28
CA ALA A 68 9.47 11.10 19.62
C ALA A 68 8.70 12.16 20.44
N THR A 69 8.76 13.43 20.04
CA THR A 69 8.03 14.54 20.68
C THR A 69 6.79 14.96 19.90
N GLY A 70 6.45 14.26 18.80
CA GLY A 70 5.30 14.55 17.96
C GLY A 70 5.56 15.61 16.87
N ALA A 71 6.76 16.16 16.74
CA ALA A 71 7.07 17.04 15.61
C ALA A 71 6.97 16.25 14.31
N THR A 72 6.17 16.78 13.35
CA THR A 72 5.82 16.09 12.12
C THR A 72 6.35 16.84 10.91
N ALA A 73 6.95 16.13 9.96
CA ALA A 73 7.47 16.70 8.74
C ALA A 73 7.30 15.73 7.56
N LEU A 74 7.21 16.31 6.37
CA LEU A 74 7.10 15.60 5.12
C LEU A 74 8.20 16.07 4.16
N HIS A 75 8.86 15.13 3.49
CA HIS A 75 9.84 15.40 2.44
C HIS A 75 9.32 14.85 1.10
N ASP A 76 9.20 15.72 0.11
CA ASP A 76 8.75 15.37 -1.25
C ASP A 76 9.97 14.91 -2.08
N LEU A 77 9.93 13.69 -2.60
CA LEU A 77 11.07 13.09 -3.30
C LEU A 77 11.30 13.66 -4.72
N LEU A 78 10.30 14.32 -5.30
CA LEU A 78 10.40 14.92 -6.63
C LEU A 78 10.95 16.34 -6.58
N THR A 79 10.48 17.13 -5.62
CA THR A 79 10.88 18.54 -5.48
C THR A 79 12.03 18.73 -4.51
N GLU A 80 12.34 17.74 -3.69
CA GLU A 80 13.29 17.79 -2.57
C GLU A 80 12.91 18.86 -1.51
N GLU A 81 11.65 19.31 -1.53
CA GLU A 81 11.13 20.26 -0.54
C GLU A 81 10.69 19.53 0.72
N THR A 82 10.85 20.19 1.84
CA THR A 82 10.41 19.71 3.15
C THR A 82 9.35 20.65 3.71
N THR A 83 8.25 20.07 4.19
CA THR A 83 7.14 20.78 4.82
C THR A 83 7.00 20.34 6.27
N GLU A 84 6.98 21.28 7.20
CA GLU A 84 6.61 21.02 8.59
C GLU A 84 5.07 21.02 8.69
N LEU A 85 4.52 20.03 9.38
CA LEU A 85 3.09 19.91 9.66
C LEU A 85 2.81 20.23 11.12
N ASP A 86 1.52 20.32 11.46
CA ASP A 86 1.11 20.44 12.86
C ASP A 86 1.66 19.26 13.66
N ALA A 87 2.07 19.52 14.90
CA ALA A 87 2.57 18.47 15.78
C ALA A 87 1.42 17.54 16.22
N VAL A 88 1.75 16.27 16.39
CA VAL A 88 0.84 15.24 16.93
C VAL A 88 1.23 14.91 18.37
N ASP A 89 0.42 14.11 19.07
CA ASP A 89 0.82 13.56 20.37
C ASP A 89 2.07 12.66 20.23
N ALA A 90 2.89 12.58 21.26
CA ALA A 90 4.11 11.77 21.23
C ALA A 90 3.77 10.28 20.96
N PRO A 91 4.25 9.69 19.85
CA PRO A 91 3.85 8.36 19.47
C PRO A 91 4.57 7.28 20.27
N GLU A 92 3.81 6.24 20.69
CA GLU A 92 4.35 4.99 21.21
C GLU A 92 4.33 3.89 20.14
N HIS A 93 3.35 3.96 19.23
CA HIS A 93 3.20 3.04 18.11
C HIS A 93 2.81 3.78 16.83
N SER A 94 3.04 3.17 15.68
CA SER A 94 2.62 3.71 14.39
C SER A 94 2.38 2.62 13.36
N ALA A 95 1.54 2.93 12.37
CA ALA A 95 1.29 2.12 11.19
C ALA A 95 0.97 3.03 9.99
N THR A 96 1.11 2.50 8.76
CA THR A 96 0.77 3.22 7.54
C THR A 96 0.14 2.30 6.50
N ASP A 97 -0.73 2.86 5.66
CA ASP A 97 -1.33 2.20 4.50
C ASP A 97 -0.75 2.67 3.16
N GLY A 98 0.30 3.52 3.19
CA GLY A 98 0.89 4.12 1.99
C GLY A 98 0.29 5.47 1.59
N ARG A 99 -0.67 6.00 2.38
CA ARG A 99 -1.18 7.37 2.32
C ARG A 99 -1.26 7.98 3.70
N PHE A 100 -1.95 7.30 4.61
CA PHE A 100 -2.12 7.74 5.97
C PHE A 100 -1.04 7.15 6.87
N LEU A 101 -0.43 7.99 7.70
CA LEU A 101 0.36 7.57 8.85
C LEU A 101 -0.51 7.73 10.09
N VAL A 102 -0.74 6.64 10.80
CA VAL A 102 -1.40 6.68 12.10
C VAL A 102 -0.36 6.52 13.19
N THR A 103 -0.47 7.35 14.23
CA THR A 103 0.36 7.27 15.43
C THR A 103 -0.53 7.13 16.64
N SER A 104 -0.14 6.32 17.61
CA SER A 104 -0.94 6.14 18.84
C SER A 104 -0.09 6.24 20.11
N ASP A 105 -0.71 6.75 21.16
CA ASP A 105 -0.29 6.60 22.54
C ASP A 105 -1.15 5.51 23.24
N ALA A 106 -1.21 5.51 24.57
CA ALA A 106 -1.98 4.52 25.33
C ALA A 106 -3.50 4.65 25.13
N ASP A 107 -4.02 5.84 24.78
CA ASP A 107 -5.45 6.16 24.83
C ASP A 107 -6.00 6.68 23.49
N ARG A 108 -5.17 7.28 22.64
CA ARG A 108 -5.59 7.96 21.42
C ARG A 108 -4.74 7.60 20.21
N THR A 109 -5.35 7.71 19.05
CA THR A 109 -4.71 7.55 17.74
C THR A 109 -4.89 8.81 16.93
N THR A 110 -3.79 9.36 16.40
CA THR A 110 -3.76 10.52 15.50
C THR A 110 -3.56 10.06 14.07
N ILE A 111 -4.28 10.67 13.14
CA ILE A 111 -4.23 10.37 11.70
C ILE A 111 -3.57 11.53 10.97
N VAL A 112 -2.54 11.24 10.18
CA VAL A 112 -1.83 12.19 9.32
C VAL A 112 -1.98 11.76 7.88
N ASP A 113 -2.52 12.62 7.01
CA ASP A 113 -2.59 12.40 5.56
C ASP A 113 -1.29 12.92 4.90
N GLY A 114 -0.53 12.03 4.26
CA GLY A 114 0.65 12.38 3.48
C GLY A 114 0.32 13.18 2.21
N GLY A 115 -0.96 13.30 1.87
CA GLY A 115 -1.43 14.08 0.74
C GLY A 115 -1.02 13.52 -0.62
N SER A 116 -0.65 12.25 -0.69
CA SER A 116 -0.33 11.58 -1.96
C SER A 116 -0.82 10.14 -1.93
N TRP A 117 -1.39 9.67 -3.05
CA TRP A 117 -1.87 8.30 -3.19
C TRP A 117 -1.98 7.87 -4.65
N THR A 118 -1.95 6.57 -4.84
CA THR A 118 -2.09 5.90 -6.13
C THR A 118 -3.39 5.11 -6.17
N VAL A 119 -4.09 5.15 -7.30
CA VAL A 119 -5.24 4.28 -7.59
C VAL A 119 -4.87 3.44 -8.81
N ASP A 120 -4.69 2.13 -8.60
CA ASP A 120 -4.28 1.17 -9.63
C ASP A 120 -5.45 0.29 -10.05
N HIS A 121 -5.96 0.50 -11.26
CA HIS A 121 -7.05 -0.29 -11.85
C HIS A 121 -6.54 -1.55 -12.60
N GLY A 122 -5.24 -1.81 -12.56
CA GLY A 122 -4.61 -2.98 -13.19
C GLY A 122 -4.21 -2.75 -14.64
N ASP A 123 -5.02 -2.06 -15.44
CA ASP A 123 -4.75 -1.69 -16.82
C ASP A 123 -4.24 -0.24 -16.97
N HIS A 124 -4.50 0.61 -15.97
CA HIS A 124 -3.98 1.97 -15.86
C HIS A 124 -3.95 2.43 -14.40
N THR A 125 -3.20 3.50 -14.15
CA THR A 125 -2.96 4.01 -12.80
C THR A 125 -3.17 5.52 -12.77
N HIS A 126 -3.79 6.01 -11.70
CA HIS A 126 -3.95 7.42 -11.40
C HIS A 126 -3.09 7.80 -10.19
N TYR A 127 -2.40 8.92 -10.30
CA TYR A 127 -1.56 9.46 -9.21
C TYR A 127 -2.11 10.79 -8.76
N TYR A 128 -2.42 10.91 -7.48
CA TYR A 128 -3.02 12.10 -6.90
C TYR A 128 -2.09 12.74 -5.87
N ALA A 129 -2.10 14.07 -5.85
CA ALA A 129 -1.45 14.86 -4.82
C ALA A 129 -2.39 15.94 -4.29
N ALA A 130 -2.40 16.10 -2.98
CA ALA A 130 -3.13 17.13 -2.23
C ALA A 130 -2.21 17.71 -1.16
N GLU A 131 -2.70 18.73 -0.44
CA GLU A 131 -2.01 19.32 0.70
C GLU A 131 -1.93 18.30 1.84
N PRO A 132 -0.72 17.95 2.34
CA PRO A 132 -0.58 17.07 3.50
C PRO A 132 -1.07 17.75 4.78
N ARG A 133 -1.60 16.98 5.72
CA ARG A 133 -2.16 17.54 6.95
C ARG A 133 -2.29 16.53 8.09
N VAL A 134 -2.35 17.03 9.32
CA VAL A 134 -2.92 16.27 10.42
C VAL A 134 -4.44 16.30 10.28
N VAL A 135 -5.07 15.14 10.13
CA VAL A 135 -6.51 15.03 9.91
C VAL A 135 -7.27 15.20 11.21
N GLY A 136 -6.86 14.48 12.25
CA GLY A 136 -7.50 14.50 13.56
C GLY A 136 -7.14 13.31 14.42
N THR A 137 -7.89 13.15 15.51
CA THR A 137 -7.67 12.08 16.49
C THR A 137 -8.95 11.29 16.73
N ILE A 138 -8.77 9.99 17.06
CA ILE A 138 -9.84 9.11 17.51
C ILE A 138 -9.48 8.49 18.85
N ASP A 139 -10.49 8.10 19.62
CA ASP A 139 -10.31 7.37 20.87
C ASP A 139 -9.91 5.92 20.57
N GLY A 140 -8.86 5.45 21.22
CA GLY A 140 -8.26 4.14 21.04
C GLY A 140 -6.75 4.26 20.89
N GLY A 141 -6.00 3.38 21.55
CA GLY A 141 -4.54 3.46 21.59
C GLY A 141 -3.88 2.13 21.89
N GLY A 142 -2.55 2.14 22.01
CA GLY A 142 -1.69 0.96 22.05
C GLY A 142 -1.24 0.56 20.65
N ARG A 143 -0.81 -0.68 20.46
CA ARG A 143 -0.39 -1.19 19.15
C ARG A 143 -1.50 -0.98 18.12
N VAL A 144 -1.15 -0.40 16.98
CA VAL A 144 -2.10 0.03 15.96
C VAL A 144 -1.75 -0.57 14.60
N GLU A 145 -2.77 -0.91 13.83
CA GLU A 145 -2.69 -1.33 12.43
C GLU A 145 -3.66 -0.48 11.60
N VAL A 146 -3.33 -0.19 10.36
CA VAL A 146 -4.17 0.58 9.43
C VAL A 146 -4.20 -0.09 8.08
N HIS A 147 -5.40 -0.22 7.51
CA HIS A 147 -5.62 -0.75 6.17
C HIS A 147 -6.70 0.07 5.47
N SER A 148 -6.55 0.24 4.16
CA SER A 148 -7.53 0.98 3.37
C SER A 148 -7.96 0.22 2.12
N SER A 149 -9.22 0.42 1.74
CA SER A 149 -9.77 0.15 0.40
C SER A 149 -10.02 1.48 -0.33
N GLU A 150 -10.72 1.48 -1.43
CA GLU A 150 -11.08 2.73 -2.13
C GLU A 150 -12.05 3.61 -1.33
N THR A 151 -12.88 3.03 -0.48
CA THR A 151 -13.96 3.73 0.24
C THR A 151 -13.78 3.78 1.74
N MET A 152 -13.05 2.84 2.33
CA MET A 152 -12.94 2.68 3.77
C MET A 152 -11.47 2.68 4.23
N THR A 153 -11.22 3.19 5.43
CA THR A 153 -9.98 3.01 6.17
C THR A 153 -10.31 2.36 7.51
N THR A 154 -9.68 1.24 7.82
CA THR A 154 -9.81 0.59 9.13
C THR A 154 -8.59 0.88 9.99
N ILE A 155 -8.82 1.20 11.25
CA ILE A 155 -7.79 1.29 12.28
C ILE A 155 -8.11 0.26 13.35
N THR A 156 -7.16 -0.61 13.62
CA THR A 156 -7.32 -1.71 14.57
C THR A 156 -6.32 -1.57 15.71
N TRP A 157 -6.75 -1.85 16.93
CA TRP A 157 -5.92 -2.01 18.12
C TRP A 157 -5.96 -3.48 18.57
N PRO A 158 -5.07 -4.34 18.03
CA PRO A 158 -5.16 -5.79 18.20
C PRO A 158 -5.12 -6.26 19.65
N ASP A 159 -4.37 -5.56 20.50
CA ASP A 159 -4.23 -5.91 21.92
C ASP A 159 -5.51 -5.59 22.72
N ARG A 160 -6.37 -4.74 22.20
CA ARG A 160 -7.68 -4.37 22.76
C ARG A 160 -8.81 -5.16 22.12
N ALA A 161 -8.53 -5.87 21.02
CA ALA A 161 -9.52 -6.51 20.15
C ALA A 161 -10.61 -5.51 19.72
N GLU A 162 -10.22 -4.31 19.33
CA GLU A 162 -11.11 -3.21 18.95
C GLU A 162 -10.64 -2.59 17.63
N ALA A 163 -11.58 -2.23 16.78
CA ALA A 163 -11.30 -1.60 15.51
C ALA A 163 -12.38 -0.59 15.13
N VAL A 164 -12.03 0.40 14.32
CA VAL A 164 -12.95 1.38 13.74
C VAL A 164 -12.89 1.35 12.22
N VAL A 165 -14.00 1.69 11.60
CA VAL A 165 -14.12 1.93 10.15
C VAL A 165 -14.34 3.42 9.97
N LEU A 166 -13.55 4.04 9.11
CA LEU A 166 -13.60 5.46 8.79
C LEU A 166 -13.95 5.63 7.31
N ASP A 167 -14.73 6.65 6.98
CA ASP A 167 -14.95 7.07 5.60
C ASP A 167 -13.66 7.63 5.01
N ARG A 168 -13.14 6.99 3.96
CA ARG A 168 -11.86 7.37 3.35
C ARG A 168 -11.94 8.69 2.58
N GLU A 169 -13.09 9.02 1.98
CA GLU A 169 -13.26 10.29 1.29
C GLU A 169 -13.24 11.45 2.30
N ALA A 170 -13.94 11.31 3.43
CA ALA A 170 -13.92 12.28 4.53
C ALA A 170 -12.49 12.48 5.07
N LEU A 171 -11.72 11.40 5.32
CA LEU A 171 -10.32 11.52 5.72
C LEU A 171 -9.50 12.33 4.72
N GLY A 172 -9.68 12.09 3.42
CA GLY A 172 -9.01 12.84 2.36
C GLY A 172 -9.44 14.32 2.30
N GLN A 173 -10.61 14.66 2.83
CA GLN A 173 -11.09 16.04 2.98
C GLN A 173 -10.63 16.69 4.29
N GLY A 174 -9.98 15.94 5.17
CA GLY A 174 -9.50 16.40 6.47
C GLY A 174 -10.52 16.26 7.59
N GLU A 175 -11.49 15.38 7.43
CA GLU A 175 -12.54 15.10 8.39
C GLU A 175 -12.45 13.64 8.87
N VAL A 176 -12.65 13.42 10.17
CA VAL A 176 -12.74 12.07 10.75
C VAL A 176 -14.22 11.72 10.86
N ASP A 177 -14.66 10.77 10.01
CA ASP A 177 -16.01 10.21 10.03
C ASP A 177 -15.96 8.72 10.35
N GLU A 178 -16.28 8.37 11.60
CA GLU A 178 -16.34 6.97 12.07
C GLU A 178 -17.70 6.38 11.71
N THR A 179 -17.71 5.43 10.77
CA THR A 179 -18.93 4.79 10.27
C THR A 179 -19.31 3.55 11.08
N ALA A 180 -18.32 2.83 11.63
CA ALA A 180 -18.56 1.67 12.48
C ALA A 180 -17.44 1.46 13.50
N ARG A 181 -17.76 0.77 14.61
CA ARG A 181 -16.80 0.26 15.60
C ARG A 181 -17.07 -1.22 15.85
N ILE A 182 -16.04 -2.04 15.73
CA ILE A 182 -16.16 -3.50 15.64
C ILE A 182 -15.18 -4.15 16.60
N ASP A 183 -15.64 -5.16 17.32
CA ASP A 183 -14.76 -6.02 18.11
C ASP A 183 -13.98 -6.94 17.15
N ALA A 184 -12.69 -6.64 16.97
CA ALA A 184 -11.81 -7.40 16.10
C ALA A 184 -10.33 -7.22 16.50
N ARG A 185 -9.54 -8.28 16.39
CA ARG A 185 -8.07 -8.24 16.49
C ARG A 185 -7.40 -7.95 15.16
N VAL A 186 -8.08 -8.27 14.05
CA VAL A 186 -7.70 -7.93 12.69
C VAL A 186 -8.96 -7.47 11.97
N LEU A 187 -8.91 -6.32 11.32
CA LEU A 187 -10.00 -5.80 10.50
C LEU A 187 -9.44 -5.27 9.18
N LEU A 188 -9.81 -5.89 8.08
CA LEU A 188 -9.31 -5.59 6.75
C LEU A 188 -10.46 -5.14 5.84
N PRO A 189 -10.38 -3.95 5.21
CA PRO A 189 -11.38 -3.50 4.24
C PRO A 189 -11.08 -4.13 2.88
N MET A 190 -12.05 -4.82 2.27
CA MET A 190 -11.92 -5.49 0.99
C MET A 190 -13.11 -5.16 0.09
N GLY A 191 -12.93 -4.24 -0.86
CA GLY A 191 -14.03 -3.73 -1.68
C GLY A 191 -15.07 -3.04 -0.79
N GLU A 192 -16.32 -3.55 -0.84
CA GLU A 192 -17.44 -3.11 -0.02
C GLU A 192 -17.65 -3.96 1.26
N HIS A 193 -16.72 -4.89 1.53
CA HIS A 193 -16.79 -5.82 2.65
C HIS A 193 -15.67 -5.56 3.67
N LEU A 194 -15.86 -6.08 4.87
CA LEU A 194 -14.88 -6.12 5.93
C LEU A 194 -14.57 -7.59 6.27
N VAL A 195 -13.29 -7.90 6.39
CA VAL A 195 -12.81 -9.18 6.90
C VAL A 195 -12.38 -8.98 8.34
N ALA A 196 -13.16 -9.50 9.28
CA ALA A 196 -12.93 -9.35 10.71
C ALA A 196 -12.48 -10.67 11.34
N ALA A 197 -11.41 -10.62 12.13
CA ALA A 197 -10.97 -11.77 12.91
C ALA A 197 -10.96 -11.46 14.40
N ASP A 198 -11.65 -12.29 15.17
CA ASP A 198 -11.68 -12.26 16.64
C ASP A 198 -11.95 -13.65 17.20
N GLY A 199 -11.48 -13.92 18.43
CA GLY A 199 -11.55 -15.23 19.02
C GLY A 199 -10.80 -16.25 18.17
N ASP A 200 -11.51 -17.29 17.69
CA ASP A 200 -10.93 -18.37 16.88
C ASP A 200 -11.53 -18.43 15.46
N ARG A 201 -11.94 -17.31 14.91
CA ARG A 201 -12.60 -17.27 13.59
C ARG A 201 -12.37 -15.98 12.79
N VAL A 202 -12.50 -16.12 11.48
CA VAL A 202 -12.61 -15.01 10.52
C VAL A 202 -14.06 -14.94 10.03
N ARG A 203 -14.59 -13.73 9.89
CA ARG A 203 -15.95 -13.43 9.41
C ARG A 203 -15.87 -12.41 8.27
N VAL A 204 -16.78 -12.50 7.31
CA VAL A 204 -17.01 -11.47 6.29
C VAL A 204 -18.25 -10.68 6.69
N LEU A 205 -18.10 -9.36 6.79
CA LEU A 205 -19.11 -8.39 7.21
C LEU A 205 -19.39 -7.41 6.06
N ASP A 206 -20.51 -6.73 6.09
CA ASP A 206 -20.73 -5.57 5.23
C ASP A 206 -19.99 -4.32 5.73
N ALA A 207 -20.14 -3.21 5.02
CA ALA A 207 -19.47 -1.94 5.36
C ALA A 207 -19.92 -1.36 6.73
N ASP A 208 -21.10 -1.72 7.18
CA ASP A 208 -21.67 -1.29 8.48
C ASP A 208 -21.24 -2.21 9.64
N GLY A 209 -20.46 -3.26 9.33
CA GLY A 209 -20.00 -4.25 10.30
C GLY A 209 -21.00 -5.33 10.67
N GLU A 210 -22.11 -5.44 9.91
CA GLU A 210 -23.13 -6.46 10.12
C GLU A 210 -22.79 -7.73 9.31
N ALA A 211 -23.21 -8.89 9.79
CA ALA A 211 -22.97 -10.14 9.07
C ALA A 211 -23.72 -10.16 7.73
N THR A 212 -23.01 -10.40 6.62
CA THR A 212 -23.58 -10.41 5.26
C THR A 212 -24.64 -11.49 5.06
N ASN A 213 -24.56 -12.60 5.80
CA ASN A 213 -25.56 -13.67 5.78
C ASN A 213 -25.73 -14.29 7.17
N ALA A 214 -26.96 -14.70 7.50
CA ALA A 214 -27.28 -15.34 8.77
C ALA A 214 -26.91 -16.84 8.82
N THR A 215 -26.09 -17.34 7.88
CA THR A 215 -25.68 -18.75 7.82
C THR A 215 -24.24 -18.92 8.31
N ASP A 216 -23.98 -19.95 9.11
CA ASP A 216 -22.64 -20.31 9.64
C ASP A 216 -21.56 -20.58 8.56
N THR A 217 -21.90 -20.47 7.28
CA THR A 217 -20.99 -20.74 6.15
C THR A 217 -20.02 -19.62 5.88
N ASP A 218 -20.23 -18.42 6.41
CA ASP A 218 -19.38 -17.25 6.21
C ASP A 218 -18.33 -17.07 7.30
N THR A 219 -18.08 -18.14 8.08
CA THR A 219 -17.06 -18.16 9.12
C THR A 219 -16.03 -19.25 8.86
N GLN A 220 -14.76 -18.86 8.83
CA GLN A 220 -13.63 -19.79 8.75
C GLN A 220 -12.92 -19.86 10.10
N ALA A 221 -12.59 -21.06 10.55
CA ALA A 221 -11.78 -21.25 11.76
C ALA A 221 -10.39 -20.66 11.56
N CYS A 222 -9.91 -19.92 12.58
CA CYS A 222 -8.60 -19.29 12.61
C CYS A 222 -8.18 -19.13 14.06
N THR A 223 -7.45 -20.09 14.57
CA THR A 223 -7.01 -20.08 15.97
C THR A 223 -6.00 -18.95 16.19
N ASP A 224 -6.19 -18.15 17.24
CA ASP A 224 -5.32 -17.07 17.65
C ASP A 224 -4.94 -16.12 16.47
N PRO A 225 -5.91 -15.42 15.87
CA PRO A 225 -5.64 -14.56 14.70
C PRO A 225 -4.66 -13.45 15.04
N ALA A 226 -3.68 -13.22 14.15
CA ALA A 226 -2.68 -12.18 14.31
C ALA A 226 -2.09 -11.75 12.97
N GLY A 227 -2.08 -10.44 12.75
CA GLY A 227 -1.63 -9.84 11.50
C GLY A 227 -2.58 -10.07 10.33
N GLY A 228 -2.65 -9.09 9.47
CA GLY A 228 -3.44 -9.16 8.25
C GLY A 228 -2.87 -8.27 7.16
N ILE A 229 -3.28 -8.50 5.92
CA ILE A 229 -2.93 -7.67 4.79
C ILE A 229 -3.98 -7.82 3.69
N VAL A 230 -4.24 -6.73 2.98
CA VAL A 230 -5.08 -6.75 1.77
C VAL A 230 -4.19 -6.74 0.53
N THR A 231 -4.45 -7.66 -0.37
CA THR A 231 -3.79 -7.76 -1.66
C THR A 231 -4.83 -7.73 -2.77
N ARG A 232 -4.39 -7.56 -4.03
CA ARG A 232 -5.32 -7.67 -5.17
C ARG A 232 -5.86 -9.10 -5.44
N ALA A 233 -5.31 -10.10 -4.74
CA ALA A 233 -5.78 -11.50 -4.82
C ALA A 233 -6.67 -11.89 -3.64
N GLY A 234 -6.89 -11.00 -2.69
CA GLY A 234 -7.71 -11.20 -1.50
C GLY A 234 -7.08 -10.68 -0.22
N ALA A 235 -7.85 -10.73 0.85
CA ALA A 235 -7.40 -10.42 2.20
C ALA A 235 -6.81 -11.66 2.87
N VAL A 236 -5.73 -11.48 3.64
CA VAL A 236 -5.03 -12.54 4.37
C VAL A 236 -5.10 -12.26 5.86
N VAL A 237 -5.47 -13.25 6.64
CA VAL A 237 -5.43 -13.21 8.12
C VAL A 237 -4.56 -14.36 8.62
N GLY A 238 -3.52 -14.05 9.39
CA GLY A 238 -2.65 -15.06 9.99
C GLY A 238 -3.36 -15.81 11.13
N CYS A 239 -3.15 -17.12 11.19
CA CYS A 239 -3.67 -18.04 12.22
C CYS A 239 -2.51 -18.81 12.86
N ALA A 240 -2.76 -19.51 13.96
CA ALA A 240 -1.73 -20.29 14.65
C ALA A 240 -1.05 -21.34 13.75
N ASP A 241 -1.79 -21.92 12.83
CA ASP A 241 -1.40 -23.06 11.99
C ASP A 241 -1.44 -22.78 10.48
N GLY A 242 -1.62 -21.52 10.10
CA GLY A 242 -1.67 -21.13 8.70
C GLY A 242 -2.17 -19.72 8.47
N ALA A 243 -2.92 -19.51 7.41
CA ALA A 243 -3.62 -18.28 7.12
C ALA A 243 -4.98 -18.54 6.48
N VAL A 244 -5.95 -17.70 6.79
CA VAL A 244 -7.20 -17.60 6.05
C VAL A 244 -7.00 -16.59 4.92
N VAL A 245 -7.40 -16.97 3.72
CA VAL A 245 -7.48 -16.09 2.56
C VAL A 245 -8.95 -15.90 2.24
N VAL A 246 -9.37 -14.64 2.06
CA VAL A 246 -10.73 -14.26 1.65
C VAL A 246 -10.62 -13.57 0.30
N ASP A 247 -11.30 -14.09 -0.72
CA ASP A 247 -11.29 -13.52 -2.06
C ASP A 247 -12.32 -12.39 -2.26
N ASP A 248 -12.33 -11.77 -3.44
CA ASP A 248 -13.24 -10.66 -3.77
C ASP A 248 -14.74 -11.05 -3.72
N ALA A 249 -15.05 -12.33 -3.79
CA ALA A 249 -16.43 -12.84 -3.65
C ALA A 249 -16.81 -13.09 -2.19
N GLY A 250 -15.88 -12.91 -1.25
CA GLY A 250 -16.04 -13.23 0.18
C GLY A 250 -15.91 -14.72 0.48
N GLU A 251 -15.44 -15.54 -0.49
CA GLU A 251 -15.18 -16.95 -0.24
C GLU A 251 -13.90 -17.13 0.56
N THR A 252 -13.94 -18.00 1.56
CA THR A 252 -12.82 -18.23 2.47
C THR A 252 -12.10 -19.53 2.13
N SER A 253 -10.78 -19.50 2.17
CA SER A 253 -9.92 -20.69 2.08
C SER A 253 -8.86 -20.67 3.18
N PHE A 254 -8.40 -21.85 3.59
CA PHE A 254 -7.33 -21.99 4.59
C PHE A 254 -6.06 -22.54 3.93
N VAL A 255 -4.93 -21.88 4.21
CA VAL A 255 -3.62 -22.28 3.69
C VAL A 255 -2.77 -22.76 4.86
N ASP A 256 -2.64 -24.07 4.99
CA ASP A 256 -1.90 -24.71 6.09
C ASP A 256 -0.42 -24.33 6.09
N LEU A 257 0.12 -23.95 7.24
CA LEU A 257 1.54 -23.81 7.46
C LEU A 257 2.15 -25.19 7.79
N PRO A 258 3.37 -25.52 7.37
CA PRO A 258 4.01 -26.79 7.71
C PRO A 258 4.07 -27.04 9.22
N ASP A 259 3.79 -28.27 9.65
CA ASP A 259 3.78 -28.68 11.06
C ASP A 259 5.05 -28.26 11.81
N GLY A 260 4.87 -27.60 12.96
CA GLY A 260 5.95 -27.16 13.83
C GLY A 260 6.72 -25.94 13.32
N ALA A 261 6.24 -25.30 12.26
CA ALA A 261 6.80 -24.05 11.76
C ALA A 261 6.43 -22.89 12.69
N GLU A 262 7.34 -21.93 12.84
CA GLU A 262 7.06 -20.66 13.51
C GLU A 262 6.25 -19.79 12.57
N ARG A 263 5.05 -19.39 12.99
CA ARG A 263 4.11 -18.61 12.18
C ARG A 263 4.50 -17.16 12.09
N PRO A 264 4.21 -16.47 10.99
CA PRO A 264 4.26 -15.01 10.95
C PRO A 264 3.10 -14.43 11.78
N THR A 265 3.38 -13.32 12.46
CA THR A 265 2.39 -12.54 13.24
C THR A 265 2.08 -11.19 12.58
N ALA A 266 2.73 -10.90 11.47
CA ALA A 266 2.51 -9.74 10.62
C ALA A 266 2.91 -10.08 9.18
N PHE A 267 2.27 -9.42 8.23
CA PHE A 267 2.55 -9.57 6.80
C PHE A 267 2.92 -8.21 6.22
N ALA A 268 3.84 -8.21 5.27
CA ALA A 268 4.20 -7.01 4.53
C ALA A 268 4.52 -7.33 3.07
N ALA A 269 4.03 -6.48 2.19
CA ALA A 269 4.27 -6.53 0.76
C ALA A 269 4.22 -5.12 0.17
N ARG A 270 4.76 -4.94 -1.01
CA ARG A 270 4.46 -3.77 -1.82
C ARG A 270 2.94 -3.67 -2.03
N ALA A 271 2.40 -2.45 -1.96
CA ALA A 271 0.97 -2.19 -1.99
C ALA A 271 0.23 -3.00 -3.07
N GLY A 272 -0.84 -3.69 -2.69
CA GLY A 272 -1.70 -4.48 -3.55
C GLY A 272 -1.09 -5.74 -4.17
N ARG A 273 0.17 -6.08 -3.87
CA ARG A 273 0.84 -7.27 -4.47
C ARG A 273 0.45 -8.56 -3.75
N PRO A 274 0.24 -9.66 -4.51
CA PRO A 274 -0.30 -10.90 -3.95
C PRO A 274 0.73 -11.83 -3.32
N THR A 275 2.03 -11.57 -3.47
CA THR A 275 3.06 -12.29 -2.70
C THR A 275 3.39 -11.47 -1.46
N VAL A 276 3.15 -12.03 -0.29
CA VAL A 276 3.38 -11.36 1.00
C VAL A 276 4.46 -12.05 1.80
N ALA A 277 5.23 -11.26 2.55
CA ALA A 277 6.28 -11.76 3.42
C ALA A 277 5.88 -11.66 4.89
N GLY A 278 6.35 -12.59 5.72
CA GLY A 278 6.24 -12.54 7.17
C GLY A 278 7.44 -13.20 7.82
N LEU A 279 7.87 -12.71 8.98
CA LEU A 279 9.02 -13.26 9.70
C LEU A 279 8.74 -14.70 10.14
N ALA A 280 9.74 -15.59 9.99
CA ALA A 280 9.73 -16.96 10.47
C ALA A 280 10.67 -17.09 11.69
N GLY A 281 10.39 -16.29 12.71
CA GLY A 281 11.21 -16.18 13.91
C GLY A 281 12.65 -15.84 13.59
N THR A 282 13.59 -16.66 14.05
CA THR A 282 15.04 -16.45 13.82
C THR A 282 15.59 -17.19 12.61
N THR A 283 14.75 -17.94 11.89
CA THR A 283 15.20 -18.84 10.82
C THR A 283 15.19 -18.19 9.43
N GLY A 284 14.47 -17.09 9.26
CA GLY A 284 14.30 -16.41 7.99
C GLY A 284 12.93 -15.79 7.86
N PHE A 285 12.30 -15.94 6.71
CA PHE A 285 10.96 -15.42 6.45
C PHE A 285 10.13 -16.39 5.61
N TRP A 286 8.82 -16.27 5.76
CA TRP A 286 7.84 -16.91 4.91
C TRP A 286 7.46 -16.01 3.74
N LEU A 287 7.28 -16.60 2.57
CA LEU A 287 6.52 -16.03 1.47
C LEU A 287 5.22 -16.81 1.32
N LEU A 288 4.10 -16.12 1.31
CA LEU A 288 2.80 -16.64 0.95
C LEU A 288 2.42 -16.08 -0.43
N ASP A 289 2.28 -16.96 -1.41
CA ASP A 289 1.58 -16.62 -2.66
C ASP A 289 0.07 -16.77 -2.42
N VAL A 290 -0.63 -15.64 -2.39
CA VAL A 290 -2.07 -15.59 -2.08
C VAL A 290 -2.91 -16.20 -3.20
N ARG A 291 -2.47 -16.11 -4.47
CA ARG A 291 -3.19 -16.70 -5.62
C ARG A 291 -3.10 -18.22 -5.63
N GLU A 292 -1.90 -18.74 -5.32
CA GLU A 292 -1.65 -20.18 -5.34
C GLU A 292 -2.00 -20.85 -4.02
N GLY A 293 -2.18 -20.09 -2.95
CA GLY A 293 -2.40 -20.60 -1.60
C GLY A 293 -1.21 -21.46 -1.15
N SER A 294 0.01 -20.96 -1.29
CA SER A 294 1.21 -21.74 -0.96
C SER A 294 2.25 -20.96 -0.18
N TRP A 295 2.86 -21.65 0.81
CA TRP A 295 3.93 -21.13 1.63
C TRP A 295 5.30 -21.58 1.14
N ARG A 296 6.28 -20.67 1.20
CA ARG A 296 7.69 -20.96 0.96
C ARG A 296 8.54 -20.34 2.06
N LEU A 297 9.27 -21.18 2.81
CA LEU A 297 10.27 -20.71 3.78
C LEU A 297 11.57 -20.34 3.05
N VAL A 298 12.06 -19.14 3.30
CA VAL A 298 13.34 -18.65 2.80
C VAL A 298 14.26 -18.41 4.01
N PRO A 299 15.27 -19.27 4.21
CA PRO A 299 16.19 -19.11 5.33
C PRO A 299 17.15 -17.95 5.09
N THR A 300 17.57 -17.30 6.18
CA THR A 300 18.56 -16.23 6.18
C THR A 300 19.72 -16.55 7.12
N ASP A 301 20.91 -16.01 6.83
CA ASP A 301 22.10 -16.24 7.66
C ASP A 301 21.99 -15.60 9.04
N ARG A 302 21.14 -14.58 9.19
CA ARG A 302 20.89 -13.85 10.43
C ARG A 302 19.39 -13.62 10.63
N PRO A 303 18.93 -13.50 11.87
CA PRO A 303 17.54 -13.09 12.14
C PRO A 303 17.22 -11.76 11.47
N LEU A 304 16.04 -11.69 10.86
CA LEU A 304 15.49 -10.43 10.36
C LEU A 304 14.61 -9.76 11.42
N ARG A 305 14.61 -8.44 11.40
CA ARG A 305 13.78 -7.58 12.25
C ARG A 305 12.60 -6.95 11.50
N ALA A 306 12.74 -6.85 10.19
CA ALA A 306 11.69 -6.43 9.26
C ALA A 306 11.85 -7.18 7.95
N VAL A 307 10.76 -7.41 7.24
CA VAL A 307 10.77 -8.03 5.91
C VAL A 307 9.57 -7.54 5.10
N VAL A 308 9.78 -7.24 3.81
CA VAL A 308 8.72 -6.82 2.88
C VAL A 308 8.95 -7.49 1.53
N ALA A 309 7.92 -8.10 0.95
CA ALA A 309 7.97 -8.69 -0.39
C ALA A 309 7.73 -7.60 -1.46
N VAL A 310 8.56 -7.55 -2.49
CA VAL A 310 8.40 -6.64 -3.63
C VAL A 310 7.42 -7.20 -4.66
N ASP A 311 7.44 -8.52 -4.86
CA ASP A 311 6.65 -9.25 -5.87
C ASP A 311 6.90 -8.69 -7.29
N ASP A 312 8.15 -8.55 -7.65
CA ASP A 312 8.63 -8.25 -9.01
C ASP A 312 9.04 -9.54 -9.75
N GLU A 313 9.52 -9.41 -11.00
CA GLU A 313 9.91 -10.56 -11.82
C GLU A 313 11.05 -11.41 -11.21
N ASP A 314 11.92 -10.80 -10.43
CA ASP A 314 13.05 -11.47 -9.75
C ASP A 314 12.66 -11.98 -8.35
N GLU A 315 11.44 -11.74 -7.88
CA GLU A 315 10.95 -12.07 -6.54
C GLU A 315 11.85 -11.49 -5.45
N HIS A 316 12.15 -10.20 -5.56
CA HIS A 316 12.92 -9.52 -4.52
C HIS A 316 12.14 -9.45 -3.21
N VAL A 317 12.86 -9.65 -2.13
CA VAL A 317 12.42 -9.43 -0.76
C VAL A 317 13.44 -8.57 -0.06
N VAL A 318 12.98 -7.51 0.57
CA VAL A 318 13.84 -6.58 1.32
C VAL A 318 13.60 -6.76 2.81
N GLY A 319 14.65 -6.94 3.58
CA GLY A 319 14.57 -7.05 5.03
C GLY A 319 15.65 -6.22 5.72
N VAL A 320 15.54 -6.09 7.02
CA VAL A 320 16.57 -5.52 7.90
C VAL A 320 16.96 -6.58 8.92
N ASP A 321 18.26 -6.92 9.01
CA ASP A 321 18.72 -7.90 9.98
C ASP A 321 18.99 -7.31 11.38
N ASP A 322 19.27 -8.18 12.34
CA ASP A 322 19.55 -7.84 13.74
C ASP A 322 20.85 -7.04 13.97
N SER A 323 21.60 -6.74 12.90
CA SER A 323 22.77 -5.85 12.91
C SER A 323 22.52 -4.53 12.18
N GLY A 324 21.27 -4.25 11.76
CA GLY A 324 20.89 -3.02 11.08
C GLY A 324 21.31 -2.92 9.62
N ARG A 325 21.58 -4.06 8.97
CA ARG A 325 21.88 -4.12 7.54
C ARG A 325 20.60 -4.36 6.76
N VAL A 326 20.45 -3.67 5.65
CA VAL A 326 19.44 -4.05 4.66
C VAL A 326 19.91 -5.32 3.95
N VAL A 327 19.05 -6.31 3.90
CA VAL A 327 19.24 -7.60 3.24
C VAL A 327 18.24 -7.69 2.10
N VAL A 328 18.73 -7.85 0.89
CA VAL A 328 17.92 -8.09 -0.31
C VAL A 328 18.10 -9.54 -0.74
N VAL A 329 17.02 -10.28 -0.79
CA VAL A 329 16.99 -11.66 -1.25
C VAL A 329 16.25 -11.71 -2.59
N THR A 330 16.91 -12.24 -3.62
CA THR A 330 16.26 -12.64 -4.88
C THR A 330 15.73 -14.06 -4.68
N ALA A 331 14.46 -14.18 -4.28
CA ALA A 331 13.94 -15.45 -3.79
C ALA A 331 13.81 -16.53 -4.89
N SER A 332 13.72 -16.13 -6.17
CA SER A 332 13.76 -17.05 -7.33
C SER A 332 15.10 -17.78 -7.49
N THR A 333 16.22 -17.16 -7.08
CA THR A 333 17.57 -17.69 -7.25
C THR A 333 18.28 -18.01 -5.95
N GLY A 334 17.79 -17.49 -4.82
CA GLY A 334 18.46 -17.55 -3.52
C GLY A 334 19.67 -16.60 -3.40
N LYS A 335 19.86 -15.65 -4.35
CA LYS A 335 20.94 -14.67 -4.27
C LYS A 335 20.65 -13.67 -3.15
N VAL A 336 21.66 -13.37 -2.35
CA VAL A 336 21.58 -12.40 -1.25
C VAL A 336 22.56 -11.28 -1.47
N ALA A 337 22.10 -10.04 -1.29
CA ALA A 337 22.92 -8.84 -1.24
C ALA A 337 22.66 -8.10 0.08
N THR A 338 23.67 -7.43 0.64
CA THR A 338 23.55 -6.74 1.92
C THR A 338 24.30 -5.41 1.90
N THR A 339 23.77 -4.43 2.61
CA THR A 339 24.49 -3.18 2.91
C THR A 339 25.49 -3.38 4.06
N LYS A 340 26.26 -2.37 4.39
CA LYS A 340 26.80 -2.21 5.77
C LYS A 340 25.62 -1.96 6.74
N ALA A 341 25.86 -2.02 8.05
CA ALA A 341 24.86 -1.53 9.03
C ALA A 341 24.55 -0.04 8.75
N LEU A 342 23.26 0.25 8.64
CA LEU A 342 22.72 1.58 8.34
C LEU A 342 22.02 2.18 9.55
N VAL A 343 21.39 1.33 10.38
CA VAL A 343 20.64 1.72 11.58
C VAL A 343 21.03 0.82 12.74
N ASP A 344 20.67 1.20 13.95
CA ASP A 344 20.67 0.30 15.10
C ASP A 344 19.38 -0.54 15.06
N ALA A 345 19.51 -1.84 15.14
CA ALA A 345 18.40 -2.79 15.05
C ALA A 345 18.56 -3.93 16.05
N SER A 346 18.99 -3.62 17.27
CA SER A 346 19.07 -4.58 18.36
C SER A 346 17.70 -5.26 18.59
N PRO A 347 17.65 -6.54 18.99
CA PRO A 347 16.40 -7.25 19.29
C PRO A 347 15.51 -6.59 20.35
N ASP A 348 16.10 -5.80 21.24
CA ASP A 348 15.38 -5.09 22.31
C ASP A 348 14.80 -3.73 21.85
N ASP A 349 15.16 -3.27 20.64
CA ASP A 349 14.67 -2.01 20.11
C ASP A 349 13.35 -2.17 19.35
N ALA A 350 12.73 -1.05 18.96
CA ALA A 350 11.57 -1.04 18.06
C ALA A 350 11.92 -1.69 16.70
N ALA A 351 10.91 -2.14 15.97
CA ALA A 351 11.10 -2.66 14.62
C ALA A 351 11.69 -1.57 13.70
N PRO A 352 12.61 -1.92 12.79
CA PRO A 352 13.14 -0.97 11.81
C PRO A 352 12.03 -0.35 10.96
N LEU A 353 12.14 0.95 10.71
CA LEU A 353 11.20 1.75 9.92
C LEU A 353 11.51 1.58 8.42
N LEU A 354 11.07 0.46 7.85
CA LEU A 354 11.30 0.08 6.46
C LEU A 354 10.01 0.23 5.65
N GLN A 355 10.09 0.99 4.56
CA GLN A 355 9.05 1.15 3.55
C GLN A 355 9.62 0.81 2.17
N LEU A 356 8.77 0.48 1.18
CA LEU A 356 9.23 0.31 -0.20
C LEU A 356 8.10 0.52 -1.22
N ASP A 357 8.54 0.97 -2.39
CA ASP A 357 7.74 1.06 -3.61
C ASP A 357 8.17 0.00 -4.66
N ALA A 358 7.84 0.22 -5.91
CA ALA A 358 8.20 -0.67 -7.02
C ALA A 358 9.70 -0.66 -7.37
N GLN A 359 10.48 0.30 -6.91
CA GLN A 359 11.85 0.55 -7.36
C GLN A 359 12.84 0.73 -6.22
N ARG A 360 12.39 1.23 -5.07
CA ARG A 360 13.24 1.63 -3.95
C ARG A 360 12.72 1.10 -2.63
N ALA A 361 13.61 0.96 -1.69
CA ALA A 361 13.29 0.79 -0.29
C ALA A 361 13.85 1.97 0.50
N TYR A 362 13.12 2.38 1.52
CA TYR A 362 13.45 3.52 2.38
C TYR A 362 13.55 3.03 3.82
N LEU A 363 14.74 3.16 4.39
CA LEU A 363 15.02 2.81 5.78
C LEU A 363 15.33 4.07 6.56
N ALA A 364 14.46 4.42 7.49
CA ALA A 364 14.66 5.58 8.34
C ALA A 364 15.55 5.26 9.55
N ASP A 365 16.48 6.17 9.86
CA ASP A 365 17.35 6.11 11.04
C ASP A 365 16.87 7.07 12.11
N PRO A 366 16.29 6.55 13.22
CA PRO A 366 15.85 7.37 14.34
C PRO A 366 16.98 8.11 15.07
N ALA A 367 18.22 7.61 14.98
CA ALA A 367 19.36 8.20 15.71
C ALA A 367 19.89 9.45 15.04
N ASP A 368 20.00 9.42 13.70
CA ASP A 368 20.62 10.49 12.92
C ASP A 368 19.59 11.39 12.22
N GLY A 369 18.29 11.01 12.19
CA GLY A 369 17.26 11.77 11.48
C GLY A 369 17.40 11.67 9.95
N THR A 370 17.93 10.57 9.44
CA THR A 370 18.15 10.34 8.02
C THR A 370 17.26 9.22 7.49
N VAL A 371 17.07 9.20 6.17
CA VAL A 371 16.47 8.08 5.45
C VAL A 371 17.45 7.58 4.39
N HIS A 372 17.74 6.30 4.42
CA HIS A 372 18.54 5.64 3.40
C HIS A 372 17.62 5.12 2.29
N GLU A 373 17.79 5.64 1.09
CA GLU A 373 17.15 5.11 -0.12
C GLU A 373 18.01 3.98 -0.70
N ILE A 374 17.44 2.80 -0.84
CA ILE A 374 18.12 1.60 -1.29
C ILE A 374 17.58 1.15 -2.64
N ASP A 375 18.47 0.98 -3.61
CA ASP A 375 18.21 0.32 -4.86
C ASP A 375 18.33 -1.19 -4.64
N PHE A 376 17.22 -1.86 -4.39
CA PHE A 376 17.23 -3.29 -4.09
C PHE A 376 17.57 -4.13 -5.34
N ALA A 377 17.20 -3.68 -6.54
CA ALA A 377 17.53 -4.37 -7.80
C ALA A 377 19.02 -4.28 -8.17
N ASP A 378 19.72 -3.25 -7.66
CA ASP A 378 21.18 -3.06 -7.89
C ASP A 378 22.02 -3.51 -6.67
N GLY A 379 21.77 -4.75 -6.20
CA GLY A 379 22.60 -5.37 -5.18
C GLY A 379 22.59 -4.69 -3.82
N ALA A 380 21.45 -4.19 -3.38
CA ALA A 380 21.25 -3.44 -2.14
C ALA A 380 22.09 -2.15 -2.06
N ARG A 381 22.28 -1.47 -3.19
CA ARG A 381 23.05 -0.23 -3.23
C ARG A 381 22.30 0.91 -2.54
N VAL A 382 22.95 1.57 -1.60
CA VAL A 382 22.44 2.85 -1.07
C VAL A 382 22.55 3.90 -2.18
N ALA A 383 21.39 4.35 -2.71
CA ALA A 383 21.31 5.30 -3.80
C ALA A 383 21.60 6.73 -3.31
N ARG A 384 20.98 7.11 -2.19
CA ARG A 384 21.20 8.39 -1.50
C ARG A 384 20.84 8.26 -0.03
N THR A 385 21.25 9.25 0.75
CA THR A 385 20.80 9.47 2.13
C THR A 385 20.14 10.83 2.18
N ILE A 386 18.91 10.87 2.72
CA ILE A 386 18.06 12.06 2.79
C ILE A 386 18.05 12.51 4.25
N GLU A 387 18.34 13.79 4.51
CA GLU A 387 18.23 14.38 5.84
C GLU A 387 16.80 14.86 6.07
N LEU A 388 16.18 14.42 7.16
CA LEU A 388 14.86 14.90 7.58
C LEU A 388 15.02 15.95 8.68
N PRO A 389 14.08 16.92 8.81
CA PRO A 389 14.13 17.92 9.86
C PRO A 389 13.79 17.36 11.26
N VAL A 390 13.31 16.12 11.31
CA VAL A 390 12.92 15.41 12.54
C VAL A 390 13.55 14.02 12.55
N ALA A 391 13.98 13.56 13.73
CA ALA A 391 14.44 12.18 13.93
C ALA A 391 13.21 11.26 14.04
N PRO A 392 12.94 10.37 13.07
CA PRO A 392 11.68 9.66 12.98
C PRO A 392 11.59 8.50 13.97
N VAL A 393 10.52 8.43 14.75
CA VAL A 393 10.10 7.20 15.46
C VAL A 393 8.85 6.60 14.84
N ALA A 394 8.16 7.35 13.96
CA ALA A 394 7.13 6.88 13.07
C ALA A 394 7.45 7.39 11.66
N PHE A 395 7.26 6.54 10.66
CA PHE A 395 7.69 6.78 9.29
C PHE A 395 6.75 6.15 8.29
N ALA A 396 6.45 6.86 7.22
CA ALA A 396 5.66 6.36 6.10
C ALA A 396 6.22 6.85 4.77
N GLU A 397 6.14 6.01 3.77
CA GLU A 397 6.18 6.39 2.37
C GLU A 397 4.74 6.60 1.91
N ALA A 398 4.41 7.81 1.46
CA ALA A 398 3.11 8.16 0.93
C ALA A 398 3.16 8.30 -0.59
N GLY A 399 2.07 7.90 -1.27
CA GLY A 399 1.99 7.89 -2.72
C GLY A 399 1.85 6.49 -3.33
N LEU A 400 1.69 5.50 -2.44
CA LEU A 400 1.55 4.10 -2.83
C LEU A 400 0.11 3.73 -3.18
#